data_bbd6d215814407f183ba1bd585fc338f
#
_entry.id   bbd6d215814407f183ba1bd585fc338f
#
_cell.length_a   1.000
_cell.length_b   1.000
_cell.length_c   1.000
_cell.angle_alpha   90.00
_cell.angle_beta   90.00
_cell.angle_gamma   90.00
#
_symmetry.space_group_name_H-M   'P 1'
#
loop_
_entity.id
_entity.type
_entity.pdbx_description
1 polymer ?
#
loop_
_entity_poly.entity_id
_entity_poly.type
_entity_poly.pdbx_seq_one_letter_code
_entity_poly.pdbx_strand_id
1 'polypeptide(L)'
;MIVLTEEFANVDFGGFDEREILELPAAQKVHVTVGAGVPLAHLVQRAYGCGLSGLEAMAGIPGSFGGALFMNAGSRDSWIGSRVAHVTAYEPGRGLHIIYGDEIDWEYRSSNLSAEKIIVEATLLLKVANKGRIAETMQGLLDARAAHQP
;
A
#
# COMPACT_ATOMS: atom_id res chain seq x y z
N MET A 1 -4.80 19.82 -11.29
CA MET A 1 -4.00 18.60 -10.98
C MET A 1 -2.96 18.92 -9.92
N ILE A 2 -2.91 18.15 -8.87
CA ILE A 2 -1.91 18.30 -7.81
C ILE A 2 -0.79 17.29 -8.08
N VAL A 3 0.43 17.80 -8.22
CA VAL A 3 1.62 16.93 -8.38
C VAL A 3 2.30 16.83 -7.03
N LEU A 4 2.44 15.60 -6.52
CA LEU A 4 3.15 15.34 -5.28
C LEU A 4 4.66 15.31 -5.55
N THR A 5 5.39 16.10 -4.75
CA THR A 5 6.84 16.20 -4.85
C THR A 5 7.54 15.01 -4.20
N GLU A 6 8.85 14.97 -4.30
CA GLU A 6 9.67 13.91 -3.65
C GLU A 6 9.47 13.80 -2.15
N GLU A 7 9.02 14.87 -1.49
CA GLU A 7 8.69 14.85 -0.06
C GLU A 7 7.55 13.88 0.27
N PHE A 8 6.67 13.61 -0.72
CA PHE A 8 5.57 12.67 -0.58
C PHE A 8 5.88 11.29 -1.16
N ALA A 9 7.14 11.04 -1.51
CA ALA A 9 7.58 9.79 -2.12
C ALA A 9 8.46 8.96 -1.16
N ASN A 10 8.24 9.08 0.13
CA ASN A 10 9.03 8.38 1.15
C ASN A 10 8.35 7.10 1.63
N VAL A 11 9.17 6.08 1.93
CA VAL A 11 8.73 4.82 2.54
C VAL A 11 9.51 4.61 3.83
N ASP A 12 8.79 4.53 4.95
CA ASP A 12 9.37 4.29 6.27
C ASP A 12 8.88 2.95 6.81
N PHE A 13 9.79 2.05 7.11
CA PHE A 13 9.51 0.71 7.62
C PHE A 13 9.44 0.66 9.15
N GLY A 14 8.86 1.67 9.79
CA GLY A 14 8.65 1.68 11.23
C GLY A 14 9.94 1.82 12.04
N GLY A 15 10.93 2.50 11.47
CA GLY A 15 12.24 2.68 12.10
C GLY A 15 13.23 1.55 11.85
N PHE A 16 12.80 0.46 11.19
CA PHE A 16 13.70 -0.62 10.76
C PHE A 16 14.34 -0.29 9.43
N ASP A 17 15.60 -0.70 9.24
CA ASP A 17 16.16 -0.77 7.89
C ASP A 17 15.77 -2.11 7.22
N GLU A 18 16.03 -2.22 5.92
CA GLU A 18 15.62 -3.40 5.14
C GLU A 18 16.31 -4.69 5.62
N ARG A 19 17.53 -4.60 6.15
CA ARG A 19 18.27 -5.76 6.68
C ARG A 19 17.67 -6.22 8.00
N GLU A 20 17.32 -5.27 8.86
CA GLU A 20 16.69 -5.57 10.16
C GLU A 20 15.38 -6.31 9.98
N ILE A 21 14.58 -5.91 8.98
CA ILE A 21 13.30 -6.58 8.68
C ILE A 21 13.53 -8.03 8.27
N LEU A 22 14.55 -8.31 7.48
CA LEU A 22 14.88 -9.67 7.03
C LEU A 22 15.25 -10.62 8.20
N GLU A 23 15.66 -10.05 9.33
CA GLU A 23 16.02 -10.80 10.52
C GLU A 23 14.87 -10.96 11.51
N LEU A 24 13.73 -10.30 11.28
CA LEU A 24 12.57 -10.38 12.16
C LEU A 24 11.91 -11.76 12.07
N PRO A 25 11.26 -12.21 13.17
CA PRO A 25 10.53 -13.50 13.17
C PRO A 25 9.43 -13.52 12.13
N ALA A 26 9.16 -14.69 11.57
CA ALA A 26 8.03 -14.90 10.66
C ALA A 26 6.71 -14.46 11.31
N ALA A 27 5.83 -13.89 10.50
CA ALA A 27 4.52 -13.37 10.90
C ALA A 27 4.57 -12.13 11.80
N GLN A 28 5.74 -11.58 12.12
CA GLN A 28 5.83 -10.30 12.82
C GLN A 28 5.21 -9.19 11.99
N LYS A 29 4.37 -8.38 12.63
CA LYS A 29 3.73 -7.22 11.97
C LYS A 29 4.68 -6.04 11.97
N VAL A 30 4.72 -5.35 10.82
CA VAL A 30 5.54 -4.16 10.61
C VAL A 30 4.65 -3.05 10.08
N HIS A 31 4.71 -1.88 10.71
CA HIS A 31 4.03 -0.68 10.24
C HIS A 31 4.89 0.00 9.18
N VAL A 32 4.32 0.18 8.00
CA VAL A 32 5.03 0.80 6.87
C VAL A 32 4.29 2.08 6.49
N THR A 33 4.92 3.23 6.69
CA THR A 33 4.35 4.52 6.32
C THR A 33 4.85 4.91 4.94
N VAL A 34 3.91 5.20 4.05
CA VAL A 34 4.16 5.41 2.62
C VAL A 34 3.57 6.73 2.17
N GLY A 35 4.38 7.57 1.55
CA GLY A 35 3.91 8.81 0.94
C GLY A 35 3.02 8.55 -0.28
N ALA A 36 2.00 9.38 -0.45
CA ALA A 36 1.01 9.19 -1.51
C ALA A 36 1.60 9.23 -2.93
N GLY A 37 2.75 9.90 -3.09
CA GLY A 37 3.45 10.01 -4.38
C GLY A 37 4.31 8.81 -4.76
N VAL A 38 4.50 7.84 -3.87
CA VAL A 38 5.31 6.65 -4.16
C VAL A 38 4.66 5.84 -5.29
N PRO A 39 5.40 5.50 -6.36
CA PRO A 39 4.88 4.58 -7.37
C PRO A 39 4.52 3.23 -6.74
N LEU A 40 3.32 2.73 -7.03
CA LEU A 40 2.84 1.49 -6.43
C LEU A 40 3.78 0.31 -6.73
N ALA A 41 4.28 0.22 -7.96
CA ALA A 41 5.22 -0.82 -8.35
C ALA A 41 6.52 -0.78 -7.52
N HIS A 42 6.99 0.41 -7.20
CA HIS A 42 8.19 0.58 -6.36
C HIS A 42 7.94 0.09 -4.93
N LEU A 43 6.78 0.43 -4.36
CA LEU A 43 6.39 -0.03 -3.03
C LEU A 43 6.30 -1.56 -2.97
N VAL A 44 5.65 -2.17 -3.96
CA VAL A 44 5.51 -3.64 -4.04
C VAL A 44 6.90 -4.31 -4.10
N GLN A 45 7.81 -3.79 -4.91
CA GLN A 45 9.15 -4.33 -5.02
C GLN A 45 9.96 -4.18 -3.74
N ARG A 46 9.84 -3.05 -3.05
CA ARG A 46 10.54 -2.84 -1.78
C ARG A 46 10.01 -3.74 -0.69
N ALA A 47 8.70 -3.91 -0.60
CA ALA A 47 8.07 -4.83 0.36
C ALA A 47 8.54 -6.27 0.13
N TYR A 48 8.55 -6.71 -1.12
CA TYR A 48 9.10 -8.02 -1.50
C TYR A 48 10.56 -8.14 -1.08
N GLY A 49 11.38 -7.15 -1.40
CA GLY A 49 12.81 -7.14 -1.07
C GLY A 49 13.10 -7.28 0.42
N CYS A 50 12.21 -6.75 1.26
CA CYS A 50 12.29 -6.87 2.73
C CYS A 50 11.64 -8.14 3.28
N GLY A 51 11.00 -8.96 2.46
CA GLY A 51 10.26 -10.11 2.95
C GLY A 51 8.97 -9.76 3.66
N LEU A 52 8.27 -8.71 3.22
CA LEU A 52 6.99 -8.27 3.78
C LEU A 52 5.83 -8.67 2.87
N SER A 53 4.88 -9.40 3.44
CA SER A 53 3.65 -9.84 2.79
C SER A 53 2.50 -8.89 3.07
N GLY A 54 1.60 -8.78 2.13
CA GLY A 54 0.38 -7.98 2.22
C GLY A 54 0.07 -7.19 0.94
N LEU A 55 1.05 -7.01 0.06
CA LEU A 55 0.92 -6.21 -1.15
C LEU A 55 1.01 -7.03 -2.45
N GLU A 56 0.97 -8.34 -2.38
CA GLU A 56 1.14 -9.22 -3.54
C GLU A 56 0.07 -8.94 -4.61
N ALA A 57 -1.16 -8.67 -4.20
CA ALA A 57 -2.26 -8.40 -5.13
C ALA A 57 -2.13 -7.06 -5.87
N MET A 58 -1.20 -6.21 -5.44
CA MET A 58 -0.92 -4.92 -6.09
C MET A 58 0.11 -5.07 -7.23
N ALA A 59 0.74 -6.24 -7.37
CA ALA A 59 1.73 -6.47 -8.42
C ALA A 59 1.12 -6.23 -9.80
N GLY A 60 1.82 -5.47 -10.62
CA GLY A 60 1.39 -5.13 -11.98
C GLY A 60 0.34 -4.02 -12.09
N ILE A 61 -0.14 -3.45 -11.00
CA ILE A 61 -1.06 -2.33 -11.02
C ILE A 61 -0.28 -1.03 -11.16
N PRO A 62 -0.55 -0.22 -12.20
CA PRO A 62 0.16 1.05 -12.40
C PRO A 62 -0.37 2.16 -11.49
N GLY A 63 0.39 3.23 -11.38
CA GLY A 63 -0.04 4.44 -10.70
C GLY A 63 0.64 4.66 -9.36
N SER A 64 0.17 5.67 -8.64
CA SER A 64 0.71 6.06 -7.33
C SER A 64 0.01 5.33 -6.19
N PHE A 65 0.70 5.30 -5.05
CA PHE A 65 0.13 4.75 -3.81
C PHE A 65 -1.16 5.48 -3.40
N GLY A 66 -1.17 6.81 -3.49
CA GLY A 66 -2.37 7.60 -3.19
C GLY A 66 -3.55 7.24 -4.09
N GLY A 67 -3.30 7.07 -5.38
CA GLY A 67 -4.30 6.60 -6.33
C GLY A 67 -4.81 5.19 -6.01
N ALA A 68 -3.91 4.31 -5.59
CA ALA A 68 -4.26 2.96 -5.16
C ALA A 68 -5.18 2.96 -3.94
N LEU A 69 -4.93 3.84 -2.97
CA LEU A 69 -5.80 4.01 -1.80
C LEU A 69 -7.18 4.51 -2.20
N PHE A 70 -7.22 5.56 -3.03
CA PHE A 70 -8.46 6.16 -3.50
C PHE A 70 -9.35 5.13 -4.20
N MET A 71 -8.76 4.30 -5.06
CA MET A 71 -9.47 3.29 -5.85
C MET A 71 -9.57 1.93 -5.15
N ASN A 72 -9.04 1.81 -3.94
CA ASN A 72 -8.96 0.53 -3.22
C ASN A 72 -8.42 -0.59 -4.10
N ALA A 73 -7.21 -0.39 -4.62
CA ALA A 73 -6.58 -1.30 -5.58
C ALA A 73 -6.43 -2.72 -5.04
N GLY A 74 -6.50 -3.68 -5.94
CA GLY A 74 -6.29 -5.09 -5.62
C GLY A 74 -7.22 -6.02 -6.39
N SER A 75 -7.42 -7.20 -5.85
CA SER A 75 -8.34 -8.21 -6.34
C SER A 75 -9.56 -8.33 -5.42
N ARG A 76 -10.49 -9.21 -5.75
CA ARG A 76 -11.66 -9.47 -4.88
C ARG A 76 -11.25 -10.04 -3.52
N ASP A 77 -10.19 -10.82 -3.49
CA ASP A 77 -9.77 -11.55 -2.30
C ASP A 77 -8.71 -10.80 -1.48
N SER A 78 -8.08 -9.79 -2.08
CA SER A 78 -7.04 -9.02 -1.40
C SER A 78 -6.95 -7.61 -1.98
N TRP A 79 -7.22 -6.61 -1.17
CA TRP A 79 -7.22 -5.20 -1.57
C TRP A 79 -6.42 -4.37 -0.58
N ILE A 80 -5.91 -3.24 -1.07
CA ILE A 80 -4.98 -2.41 -0.28
C ILE A 80 -5.62 -1.89 1.01
N GLY A 81 -6.91 -1.56 0.98
CA GLY A 81 -7.64 -1.08 2.15
C GLY A 81 -7.59 -2.02 3.33
N SER A 82 -7.52 -3.34 3.09
CA SER A 82 -7.42 -4.34 4.16
C SER A 82 -6.10 -4.27 4.93
N ARG A 83 -5.09 -3.56 4.40
CA ARG A 83 -3.79 -3.40 5.04
C ARG A 83 -3.61 -2.04 5.70
N VAL A 84 -4.55 -1.12 5.52
CA VAL A 84 -4.42 0.26 6.00
C VAL A 84 -4.73 0.35 7.48
N ALA A 85 -3.74 0.79 8.26
CA ALA A 85 -3.94 1.16 9.67
C ALA A 85 -4.57 2.54 9.78
N HIS A 86 -4.02 3.53 9.10
CA HIS A 86 -4.57 4.88 9.02
C HIS A 86 -4.04 5.63 7.80
N VAL A 87 -4.76 6.67 7.43
CA VAL A 87 -4.41 7.60 6.35
C VAL A 87 -4.26 8.99 6.94
N THR A 88 -3.23 9.71 6.53
CA THR A 88 -3.09 11.13 6.81
C THR A 88 -3.56 11.90 5.58
N ALA A 89 -4.56 12.74 5.77
CA ALA A 89 -5.15 13.53 4.70
C ALA A 89 -5.18 15.01 5.05
N TYR A 90 -5.10 15.85 4.03
CA TYR A 90 -5.34 17.28 4.14
C TYR A 90 -6.73 17.59 3.58
N GLU A 91 -7.50 18.35 4.33
CA GLU A 91 -8.82 18.81 3.91
C GLU A 91 -8.89 20.33 4.09
N PRO A 92 -9.27 21.10 3.05
CA PRO A 92 -9.43 22.54 3.19
C PRO A 92 -10.42 22.90 4.29
N GLY A 93 -10.02 23.82 5.17
CA GLY A 93 -10.82 24.25 6.32
C GLY A 93 -10.65 23.37 7.57
N ARG A 94 -10.12 22.16 7.45
CA ARG A 94 -9.85 21.26 8.57
C ARG A 94 -8.36 21.03 8.79
N GLY A 95 -7.52 21.14 7.74
CA GLY A 95 -6.09 20.90 7.79
C GLY A 95 -5.75 19.41 7.73
N LEU A 96 -4.55 19.08 8.22
CA LEU A 96 -4.10 17.69 8.31
C LEU A 96 -4.84 16.95 9.42
N HIS A 97 -5.32 15.75 9.10
CA HIS A 97 -5.96 14.89 10.09
C HIS A 97 -5.75 13.42 9.73
N ILE A 98 -5.95 12.56 10.71
CA ILE A 98 -5.78 11.11 10.57
C ILE A 98 -7.15 10.47 10.46
N ILE A 99 -7.30 9.58 9.48
CA ILE A 99 -8.50 8.76 9.27
C ILE A 99 -8.06 7.31 9.47
N TYR A 100 -8.64 6.63 10.47
CA TYR A 100 -8.30 5.23 10.71
C TYR A 100 -8.91 4.31 9.67
N GLY A 101 -8.20 3.20 9.38
CA GLY A 101 -8.61 2.29 8.33
C GLY A 101 -10.03 1.73 8.50
N ASP A 102 -10.46 1.51 9.75
CA ASP A 102 -11.81 1.04 10.08
C ASP A 102 -12.91 2.11 9.95
N GLU A 103 -12.52 3.38 9.80
CA GLU A 103 -13.45 4.49 9.53
C GLU A 103 -13.66 4.71 8.04
N ILE A 104 -12.88 4.05 7.18
CA ILE A 104 -12.95 4.19 5.73
C ILE A 104 -13.82 3.06 5.16
N ASP A 105 -14.76 3.43 4.31
CA ASP A 105 -15.60 2.46 3.59
C ASP A 105 -14.86 1.98 2.34
N TRP A 106 -14.28 0.80 2.45
CA TRP A 106 -13.56 0.16 1.36
C TRP A 106 -14.51 -0.72 0.57
N GLU A 107 -14.66 -0.43 -0.70
CA GLU A 107 -15.49 -1.19 -1.62
C GLU A 107 -14.69 -1.63 -2.84
N TYR A 108 -15.28 -2.46 -3.68
CA TYR A 108 -14.65 -2.89 -4.91
C TYR A 108 -14.35 -1.67 -5.81
N ARG A 109 -13.06 -1.44 -6.05
CA ARG A 109 -12.52 -0.32 -6.84
C ARG A 109 -12.95 1.07 -6.36
N SER A 110 -13.29 1.19 -5.10
CA SER A 110 -13.60 2.51 -4.53
C SER A 110 -13.33 2.58 -3.03
N SER A 111 -13.21 3.82 -2.57
CA SER A 111 -13.19 4.15 -1.15
C SER A 111 -13.98 5.43 -0.96
N ASN A 112 -14.37 5.71 0.28
CA ASN A 112 -15.00 6.99 0.60
C ASN A 112 -13.99 8.10 0.91
N LEU A 113 -12.74 7.93 0.47
CA LEU A 113 -11.76 9.01 0.51
C LEU A 113 -12.16 10.05 -0.54
N SER A 114 -12.77 11.12 -0.08
CA SER A 114 -13.36 12.15 -0.94
C SER A 114 -12.34 12.81 -1.85
N ALA A 115 -12.78 13.24 -3.05
CA ALA A 115 -11.97 14.04 -3.95
C ALA A 115 -11.60 15.41 -3.36
N GLU A 116 -12.29 15.85 -2.30
CA GLU A 116 -11.99 17.09 -1.57
C GLU A 116 -10.80 16.94 -0.61
N LYS A 117 -10.43 15.70 -0.29
CA LYS A 117 -9.29 15.41 0.58
C LYS A 117 -8.07 15.09 -0.25
N ILE A 118 -6.93 15.56 0.22
CA ILE A 118 -5.64 15.24 -0.39
C ILE A 118 -4.97 14.19 0.50
N ILE A 119 -4.77 12.99 -0.03
CA ILE A 119 -4.05 11.94 0.69
C ILE A 119 -2.58 12.31 0.69
N VAL A 120 -1.99 12.47 1.87
CA VAL A 120 -0.58 12.81 2.05
C VAL A 120 0.27 11.56 2.19
N GLU A 121 -0.14 10.67 3.08
CA GLU A 121 0.53 9.40 3.35
C GLU A 121 -0.45 8.43 4.01
N ALA A 122 -0.06 7.18 4.09
CA ALA A 122 -0.79 6.19 4.88
C ALA A 122 0.17 5.20 5.51
N THR A 123 -0.26 4.63 6.63
CA THR A 123 0.48 3.57 7.30
C THR A 123 -0.22 2.24 7.05
N LEU A 124 0.53 1.30 6.51
CA LEU A 124 0.09 -0.06 6.23
C LEU A 124 0.60 -1.00 7.34
N LEU A 125 -0.17 -2.02 7.62
CA LEU A 125 0.26 -3.11 8.49
C LEU A 125 0.56 -4.33 7.62
N LEU A 126 1.84 -4.62 7.45
CA LEU A 126 2.34 -5.77 6.71
C LEU A 126 2.95 -6.78 7.67
N LYS A 127 3.25 -7.97 7.20
CA LYS A 127 3.86 -9.00 8.06
C LYS A 127 5.02 -9.68 7.37
N VAL A 128 6.00 -10.07 8.17
CA VAL A 128 7.17 -10.81 7.71
C VAL A 128 6.76 -12.20 7.22
N ALA A 129 7.21 -12.56 6.02
CA ALA A 129 6.92 -13.84 5.40
C ALA A 129 8.12 -14.32 4.57
N ASN A 130 8.05 -15.56 4.11
CA ASN A 130 9.08 -16.12 3.24
C ASN A 130 9.03 -15.47 1.87
N LYS A 131 10.15 -14.94 1.40
CA LYS A 131 10.25 -14.26 0.10
C LYS A 131 9.84 -15.15 -1.07
N GLY A 132 10.19 -16.43 -1.02
CA GLY A 132 9.80 -17.38 -2.06
C GLY A 132 8.29 -17.51 -2.18
N ARG A 133 7.57 -17.53 -1.07
CA ARG A 133 6.10 -17.58 -1.06
C ARG A 133 5.49 -16.29 -1.57
N ILE A 134 6.08 -15.15 -1.20
CA ILE A 134 5.64 -13.85 -1.71
C ILE A 134 5.78 -13.82 -3.23
N ALA A 135 6.93 -14.26 -3.75
CA ALA A 135 7.20 -14.31 -5.20
C ALA A 135 6.21 -15.23 -5.92
N GLU A 136 5.94 -16.42 -5.38
CA GLU A 136 4.97 -17.36 -5.95
C GLU A 136 3.57 -16.76 -6.01
N THR A 137 3.14 -16.12 -4.95
CA THR A 137 1.82 -15.47 -4.89
C THR A 137 1.73 -14.35 -5.91
N MET A 138 2.75 -13.50 -5.99
CA MET A 138 2.80 -12.40 -6.97
C MET A 138 2.74 -12.94 -8.40
N GLN A 139 3.54 -13.96 -8.69
CA GLN A 139 3.58 -14.53 -10.05
C GLN A 139 2.24 -15.15 -10.42
N GLY A 140 1.61 -15.87 -9.49
CA GLY A 140 0.29 -16.46 -9.72
C GLY A 140 -0.77 -15.40 -10.03
N LEU A 141 -0.74 -14.28 -9.32
CA LEU A 141 -1.67 -13.16 -9.53
C LEU A 141 -1.41 -12.46 -10.86
N LEU A 142 -0.14 -12.27 -11.23
CA LEU A 142 0.23 -11.71 -12.53
C LEU A 142 -0.22 -12.61 -13.67
N ASP A 143 -0.01 -13.92 -13.55
CA ASP A 143 -0.43 -14.90 -14.55
C ASP A 143 -1.95 -14.92 -14.72
N ALA A 144 -2.69 -14.91 -13.61
CA ALA A 144 -4.16 -14.87 -13.63
C ALA A 144 -4.68 -13.59 -14.30
N ARG A 145 -4.04 -12.45 -14.01
CA ARG A 145 -4.40 -11.16 -14.61
C ARG A 145 -4.12 -11.16 -16.10
N ALA A 146 -2.98 -11.70 -16.54
CA ALA A 146 -2.63 -11.79 -17.94
C ALA A 146 -3.59 -12.70 -18.71
N ALA A 147 -4.11 -13.76 -18.08
CA ALA A 147 -5.07 -14.67 -18.69
C ALA A 147 -6.47 -14.08 -18.88
N HIS A 148 -6.84 -13.07 -18.08
CA HIS A 148 -8.18 -12.47 -18.07
C HIS A 148 -8.23 -11.04 -18.62
N GLN A 149 -7.09 -10.45 -18.97
CA GLN A 149 -7.00 -9.11 -19.54
C GLN A 149 -6.50 -9.19 -20.98
N PRO A 150 -7.10 -8.43 -21.89
CA PRO A 150 -6.62 -8.38 -23.27
C PRO A 150 -5.24 -7.73 -23.38
#